data_8df4bb4090018e4b0d8a19d57e78249b
#
_entry.id   8df4bb4090018e4b0d8a19d57e78249b
#
_cell.length_a   1.000
_cell.length_b   1.000
_cell.length_c   1.000
_cell.angle_alpha   90.00
_cell.angle_beta   90.00
_cell.angle_gamma   90.00
#
_symmetry.space_group_name_H-M   'P 1'
#
loop_
_entity.id
_entity.type
_entity.pdbx_description
1 polymer ?
#
loop_
_entity_poly.entity_id
_entity_poly.type
_entity_poly.pdbx_seq_one_letter_code
_entity_poly.pdbx_strand_id
1 'polypeptide(L)'
;ISGADRREERLRSWQNLKDLEKRGMRKMSKITGLEAPNQVPPKVTAMYRAVSTLLREDKDISEMSVSMITGLAGIGKGTAYEYFDSKEEIIVCALLYEIRTVTEQASRQIQTCPDLETQIHRMLLLVEEHSQCVDAIMAFLHLLTDHSKEGNLLRQRIAEQKENGPVDLL
;
A
#
# COMPACT_ATOMS: atom_id res chain seq x y z
N ILE A 1 13.01 44.83 -25.81
CA ILE A 1 12.48 43.44 -25.71
C ILE A 1 11.01 43.51 -26.10
N SER A 2 10.68 42.98 -27.29
CA SER A 2 9.35 43.01 -27.91
C SER A 2 8.34 42.24 -27.07
N GLY A 3 7.04 42.71 -27.08
CA GLY A 3 5.97 42.04 -26.36
C GLY A 3 5.67 40.60 -26.80
N ALA A 4 6.12 40.22 -27.99
CA ALA A 4 6.08 38.85 -28.51
C ALA A 4 7.01 37.89 -27.74
N ASP A 5 8.20 38.35 -27.39
CA ASP A 5 9.21 37.55 -26.69
C ASP A 5 8.76 37.16 -25.27
N ARG A 6 8.12 38.09 -24.57
CA ARG A 6 7.53 37.84 -23.24
C ARG A 6 6.32 36.89 -23.26
N ARG A 7 5.63 36.80 -24.40
CA ARG A 7 4.48 35.92 -24.58
C ARG A 7 4.94 34.47 -24.82
N GLU A 8 6.01 34.29 -25.60
CA GLU A 8 6.61 32.99 -25.84
C GLU A 8 7.28 32.43 -24.59
N GLU A 9 7.96 33.26 -23.81
CA GLU A 9 8.59 32.87 -22.56
C GLU A 9 7.56 32.41 -21.51
N ARG A 10 6.40 33.10 -21.42
CA ARG A 10 5.27 32.65 -20.59
C ARG A 10 4.68 31.33 -21.09
N LEU A 11 4.52 31.14 -22.38
CA LEU A 11 3.99 29.89 -22.96
C LEU A 11 4.91 28.70 -22.69
N ARG A 12 6.24 28.89 -22.81
CA ARG A 12 7.26 27.87 -22.45
C ARG A 12 7.23 27.56 -20.94
N SER A 13 7.09 28.56 -20.10
CA SER A 13 6.94 28.40 -18.65
C SER A 13 5.69 27.62 -18.29
N TRP A 14 4.55 27.91 -18.94
CA TRP A 14 3.29 27.16 -18.74
C TRP A 14 3.36 25.72 -19.27
N GLN A 15 4.04 25.47 -20.37
CA GLN A 15 4.26 24.12 -20.87
C GLN A 15 5.18 23.34 -19.95
N ASN A 16 6.27 23.94 -19.45
CA ASN A 16 7.14 23.31 -18.46
C ASN A 16 6.41 23.01 -17.14
N LEU A 17 5.53 23.88 -16.65
CA LEU A 17 4.69 23.64 -15.47
C LEU A 17 3.71 22.48 -15.71
N LYS A 18 3.05 22.43 -16.86
CA LYS A 18 2.16 21.30 -17.21
C LYS A 18 2.91 19.97 -17.37
N ASP A 19 4.14 20.01 -17.87
CA ASP A 19 4.98 18.83 -17.99
C ASP A 19 5.57 18.39 -16.63
N LEU A 20 5.81 19.32 -15.71
CA LEU A 20 6.18 19.04 -14.32
C LEU A 20 4.96 18.50 -13.55
N GLU A 21 3.76 19.04 -13.75
CA GLU A 21 2.51 18.49 -13.19
C GLU A 21 2.22 17.09 -13.75
N LYS A 22 2.36 16.87 -15.06
CA LYS A 22 2.24 15.53 -15.65
C LYS A 22 3.29 14.55 -15.13
N ARG A 23 4.53 14.99 -14.89
CA ARG A 23 5.61 14.19 -14.28
C ARG A 23 5.36 13.97 -12.79
N GLY A 24 4.81 14.96 -12.08
CA GLY A 24 4.37 14.83 -10.69
C GLY A 24 3.15 13.91 -10.55
N MET A 25 2.17 14.01 -11.46
CA MET A 25 1.01 13.11 -11.49
C MET A 25 1.37 11.68 -11.92
N ARG A 26 2.48 11.45 -12.67
CA ARG A 26 3.03 10.11 -12.92
C ARG A 26 3.71 9.51 -11.70
N LYS A 27 4.03 10.32 -10.69
CA LYS A 27 4.73 9.90 -9.47
C LYS A 27 3.80 9.56 -8.31
N MET A 28 2.52 9.78 -8.44
CA MET A 28 1.57 9.22 -7.49
C MET A 28 1.24 7.81 -7.96
N SER A 29 1.69 6.81 -7.22
CA SER A 29 1.21 5.45 -7.38
C SER A 29 -0.32 5.50 -7.44
N LYS A 30 -0.88 4.93 -8.48
CA LYS A 30 -2.35 4.86 -8.63
C LYS A 30 -3.00 3.99 -7.55
N ILE A 31 -2.17 3.28 -6.82
CA ILE A 31 -2.56 2.31 -5.79
C ILE A 31 -1.81 2.66 -4.51
N THR A 32 -2.53 2.79 -3.42
CA THR A 32 -1.98 3.19 -2.11
C THR A 32 -1.93 2.04 -1.09
N GLY A 33 -2.60 0.93 -1.36
CA GLY A 33 -2.82 -0.15 -0.41
C GLY A 33 -3.97 0.12 0.57
N LEU A 34 -4.62 1.27 0.43
CA LEU A 34 -5.71 1.73 1.31
C LEU A 34 -7.07 1.75 0.60
N GLU A 35 -7.13 1.26 -0.63
CA GLU A 35 -8.37 1.11 -1.39
C GLU A 35 -9.25 0.02 -0.77
N ALA A 36 -10.56 0.20 -0.86
CA ALA A 36 -11.49 -0.87 -0.49
C ALA A 36 -11.21 -2.14 -1.32
N PRO A 37 -11.33 -3.34 -0.74
CA PRO A 37 -10.97 -4.60 -1.41
C PRO A 37 -11.60 -4.80 -2.79
N ASN A 38 -12.82 -4.29 -2.99
CA ASN A 38 -13.54 -4.35 -4.26
C ASN A 38 -13.07 -3.33 -5.30
N GLN A 39 -12.20 -2.39 -4.92
CA GLN A 39 -11.64 -1.37 -5.80
C GLN A 39 -10.23 -1.71 -6.29
N VAL A 40 -9.59 -2.69 -5.67
CA VAL A 40 -8.24 -3.12 -6.03
C VAL A 40 -8.29 -4.00 -7.29
N PRO A 41 -7.52 -3.67 -8.34
CA PRO A 41 -7.47 -4.50 -9.55
C PRO A 41 -7.02 -5.94 -9.25
N PRO A 42 -7.56 -6.96 -9.94
CA PRO A 42 -7.21 -8.36 -9.69
C PRO A 42 -5.71 -8.66 -9.80
N LYS A 43 -4.99 -7.99 -10.71
CA LYS A 43 -3.55 -8.13 -10.88
C LYS A 43 -2.78 -7.59 -9.66
N VAL A 44 -3.26 -6.49 -9.07
CA VAL A 44 -2.68 -5.90 -7.84
C VAL A 44 -2.94 -6.82 -6.65
N THR A 45 -4.16 -7.32 -6.51
CA THR A 45 -4.50 -8.30 -5.46
C THR A 45 -3.64 -9.56 -5.56
N ALA A 46 -3.34 -10.02 -6.78
CA ALA A 46 -2.43 -11.17 -7.00
C ALA A 46 -1.01 -10.85 -6.50
N MET A 47 -0.49 -9.64 -6.74
CA MET A 47 0.81 -9.21 -6.21
C MET A 47 0.80 -9.12 -4.68
N TYR A 48 -0.27 -8.60 -4.07
CA TYR A 48 -0.39 -8.55 -2.61
C TYR A 48 -0.38 -9.94 -1.98
N ARG A 49 -1.13 -10.89 -2.55
CA ARG A 49 -1.09 -12.30 -2.12
C ARG A 49 0.29 -12.92 -2.29
N ALA A 50 1.01 -12.58 -3.35
CA ALA A 50 2.39 -13.07 -3.54
C ALA A 50 3.32 -12.56 -2.45
N VAL A 51 3.22 -11.29 -2.04
CA VAL A 51 3.98 -10.73 -0.90
C VAL A 51 3.63 -11.47 0.39
N SER A 52 2.35 -11.65 0.71
CA SER A 52 1.91 -12.39 1.90
C SER A 52 2.40 -13.86 1.89
N THR A 53 2.47 -14.50 0.72
CA THR A 53 3.02 -15.85 0.57
C THR A 53 4.52 -15.87 0.87
N LEU A 54 5.29 -14.92 0.33
CA LEU A 54 6.73 -14.81 0.59
C LEU A 54 7.04 -14.59 2.08
N LEU A 55 6.24 -13.76 2.77
CA LEU A 55 6.39 -13.55 4.21
C LEU A 55 6.13 -14.84 5.01
N ARG A 56 5.11 -15.61 4.64
CA ARG A 56 4.83 -16.91 5.28
C ARG A 56 5.91 -17.97 5.05
N GLU A 57 6.68 -17.82 3.97
CA GLU A 57 7.85 -18.65 3.66
C GLU A 57 9.13 -18.11 4.32
N ASP A 58 9.00 -17.26 5.36
CA ASP A 58 10.11 -16.61 6.08
C ASP A 58 11.07 -15.83 5.17
N LYS A 59 10.57 -15.35 4.04
CA LYS A 59 11.39 -14.54 3.13
C LYS A 59 11.55 -13.13 3.66
N ASP A 60 12.80 -12.72 3.87
CA ASP A 60 13.11 -11.36 4.30
C ASP A 60 12.67 -10.34 3.23
N ILE A 61 12.07 -9.23 3.68
CA ILE A 61 11.59 -8.14 2.80
C ILE A 61 12.73 -7.61 1.93
N SER A 62 13.94 -7.47 2.49
CA SER A 62 15.11 -6.99 1.77
C SER A 62 15.51 -7.90 0.59
N GLU A 63 15.26 -9.19 0.71
CA GLU A 63 15.55 -10.21 -0.32
C GLU A 63 14.44 -10.35 -1.37
N MET A 64 13.25 -9.82 -1.12
CA MET A 64 12.17 -9.85 -2.09
C MET A 64 12.55 -9.04 -3.33
N SER A 65 12.19 -9.54 -4.50
CA SER A 65 12.37 -8.85 -5.78
C SER A 65 11.05 -8.76 -6.55
N VAL A 66 10.95 -7.76 -7.45
CA VAL A 66 9.79 -7.66 -8.34
C VAL A 66 9.58 -8.94 -9.14
N SER A 67 10.67 -9.63 -9.52
CA SER A 67 10.59 -10.90 -10.25
C SER A 67 9.93 -12.02 -9.44
N MET A 68 10.26 -12.11 -8.15
CA MET A 68 9.68 -13.11 -7.26
C MET A 68 8.19 -12.83 -7.07
N ILE A 69 7.83 -11.58 -6.77
CA ILE A 69 6.44 -11.15 -6.56
C ILE A 69 5.61 -11.41 -7.83
N THR A 70 6.09 -10.95 -8.97
CA THR A 70 5.36 -11.10 -10.25
C THR A 70 5.30 -12.55 -10.73
N GLY A 71 6.35 -13.33 -10.47
CA GLY A 71 6.39 -14.76 -10.77
C GLY A 71 5.33 -15.54 -10.00
N LEU A 72 5.22 -15.31 -8.68
CA LEU A 72 4.16 -15.91 -7.85
C LEU A 72 2.77 -15.39 -8.20
N ALA A 73 2.65 -14.11 -8.57
CA ALA A 73 1.38 -13.52 -9.00
C ALA A 73 0.93 -13.97 -10.39
N GLY A 74 1.77 -14.65 -11.15
CA GLY A 74 1.46 -15.09 -12.53
C GLY A 74 1.33 -13.93 -13.52
N ILE A 75 2.04 -12.79 -13.30
CA ILE A 75 1.99 -11.61 -14.15
C ILE A 75 3.39 -11.20 -14.64
N GLY A 76 3.45 -10.40 -15.70
CA GLY A 76 4.70 -9.84 -16.20
C GLY A 76 5.20 -8.66 -15.36
N LYS A 77 6.54 -8.47 -15.28
CA LYS A 77 7.14 -7.31 -14.61
C LYS A 77 6.65 -5.97 -15.15
N GLY A 78 6.42 -5.87 -16.48
CA GLY A 78 5.87 -4.66 -17.09
C GLY A 78 4.54 -4.26 -16.48
N THR A 79 3.66 -5.24 -16.21
CA THR A 79 2.38 -5.01 -15.55
C THR A 79 2.54 -4.49 -14.11
N ALA A 80 3.53 -4.97 -13.36
CA ALA A 80 3.79 -4.44 -12.02
C ALA A 80 4.15 -2.95 -12.07
N TYR A 81 4.99 -2.56 -13.02
CA TYR A 81 5.39 -1.15 -13.20
C TYR A 81 4.31 -0.24 -13.79
N GLU A 82 3.19 -0.79 -14.28
CA GLU A 82 1.99 0.00 -14.60
C GLU A 82 1.30 0.54 -13.35
N TYR A 83 1.44 -0.15 -12.21
CA TYR A 83 0.78 0.18 -10.95
C TYR A 83 1.71 0.76 -9.90
N PHE A 84 2.98 0.35 -9.87
CA PHE A 84 3.95 0.68 -8.84
C PHE A 84 5.28 1.14 -9.43
N ASP A 85 5.92 2.11 -8.79
CA ASP A 85 7.21 2.65 -9.25
C ASP A 85 8.40 1.80 -8.75
N SER A 86 8.22 1.02 -7.67
CA SER A 86 9.30 0.25 -7.06
C SER A 86 8.80 -1.02 -6.35
N LYS A 87 9.73 -1.92 -5.97
CA LYS A 87 9.42 -3.09 -5.16
C LYS A 87 8.94 -2.70 -3.75
N GLU A 88 9.58 -1.68 -3.19
CA GLU A 88 9.26 -1.15 -1.88
C GLU A 88 7.80 -0.70 -1.82
N GLU A 89 7.33 -0.08 -2.89
CA GLU A 89 5.94 0.35 -3.02
C GLU A 89 4.97 -0.82 -3.08
N ILE A 90 5.28 -1.88 -3.84
CA ILE A 90 4.46 -3.10 -3.88
C ILE A 90 4.33 -3.70 -2.47
N ILE A 91 5.45 -3.83 -1.76
CA ILE A 91 5.50 -4.44 -0.43
C ILE A 91 4.72 -3.61 0.59
N VAL A 92 4.97 -2.30 0.64
CA VAL A 92 4.28 -1.40 1.57
C VAL A 92 2.78 -1.37 1.32
N CYS A 93 2.35 -1.29 0.06
CA CYS A 93 0.93 -1.33 -0.28
C CYS A 93 0.29 -2.68 0.04
N ALA A 94 0.99 -3.79 -0.14
CA ALA A 94 0.51 -5.11 0.23
C ALA A 94 0.28 -5.23 1.75
N LEU A 95 1.23 -4.74 2.56
CA LEU A 95 1.11 -4.75 4.02
C LEU A 95 -0.03 -3.86 4.50
N LEU A 96 -0.17 -2.65 3.97
CA LEU A 96 -1.27 -1.74 4.31
C LEU A 96 -2.63 -2.36 3.97
N TYR A 97 -2.74 -2.98 2.79
CA TYR A 97 -3.96 -3.67 2.36
C TYR A 97 -4.33 -4.84 3.29
N GLU A 98 -3.34 -5.63 3.69
CA GLU A 98 -3.55 -6.79 4.59
C GLU A 98 -4.03 -6.31 5.97
N ILE A 99 -3.31 -5.36 6.58
CA ILE A 99 -3.67 -4.78 7.89
C ILE A 99 -5.08 -4.19 7.85
N ARG A 100 -5.39 -3.41 6.82
CA ARG A 100 -6.72 -2.84 6.67
C ARG A 100 -7.80 -3.91 6.55
N THR A 101 -7.59 -4.92 5.72
CA THR A 101 -8.56 -6.00 5.51
C THR A 101 -8.86 -6.72 6.82
N VAL A 102 -7.83 -7.07 7.59
CA VAL A 102 -7.97 -7.73 8.90
C VAL A 102 -8.69 -6.82 9.89
N THR A 103 -8.29 -5.55 9.97
CA THR A 103 -8.89 -4.58 10.90
C THR A 103 -10.37 -4.35 10.59
N GLU A 104 -10.74 -4.18 9.31
CA GLU A 104 -12.13 -4.02 8.90
C GLU A 104 -12.98 -5.27 9.19
N GLN A 105 -12.44 -6.46 8.96
CA GLN A 105 -13.12 -7.72 9.29
C GLN A 105 -13.32 -7.86 10.80
N ALA A 106 -12.27 -7.60 11.58
CA ALA A 106 -12.33 -7.64 13.05
C ALA A 106 -13.38 -6.65 13.59
N SER A 107 -13.33 -5.40 13.13
CA SER A 107 -14.29 -4.36 13.54
C SER A 107 -15.73 -4.76 13.28
N ARG A 108 -16.04 -5.26 12.07
CA ARG A 108 -17.41 -5.73 11.75
C ARG A 108 -17.89 -6.85 12.65
N GLN A 109 -17.03 -7.80 12.96
CA GLN A 109 -17.40 -8.96 13.79
C GLN A 109 -17.59 -8.56 15.25
N ILE A 110 -16.75 -7.67 15.78
CA ILE A 110 -16.83 -7.19 17.16
C ILE A 110 -18.07 -6.32 17.37
N GLN A 111 -18.42 -5.47 16.41
CA GLN A 111 -19.60 -4.59 16.49
C GLN A 111 -20.93 -5.36 16.58
N THR A 112 -20.97 -6.61 16.13
CA THR A 112 -22.16 -7.45 16.21
C THR A 112 -22.29 -8.20 17.54
N CYS A 113 -21.30 -8.14 18.42
CA CYS A 113 -21.30 -8.84 19.70
C CYS A 113 -22.10 -8.06 20.76
N PRO A 114 -22.98 -8.72 21.52
CA PRO A 114 -23.90 -8.05 22.46
C PRO A 114 -23.22 -7.55 23.73
N ASP A 115 -22.13 -8.15 24.15
CA ASP A 115 -21.42 -7.87 25.40
C ASP A 115 -19.91 -8.02 25.28
N LEU A 116 -19.18 -7.52 26.30
CA LEU A 116 -17.73 -7.51 26.32
C LEU A 116 -17.12 -8.92 26.33
N GLU A 117 -17.73 -9.88 27.01
CA GLU A 117 -17.23 -11.26 27.10
C GLU A 117 -17.23 -11.90 25.71
N THR A 118 -18.33 -11.77 24.98
CA THR A 118 -18.47 -12.22 23.59
C THR A 118 -17.49 -11.49 22.68
N GLN A 119 -17.27 -10.19 22.88
CA GLN A 119 -16.29 -9.42 22.11
C GLN A 119 -14.87 -9.94 22.30
N ILE A 120 -14.45 -10.18 23.55
CA ILE A 120 -13.12 -10.72 23.87
C ILE A 120 -12.96 -12.12 23.27
N HIS A 121 -13.95 -12.98 23.45
CA HIS A 121 -13.93 -14.33 22.89
C HIS A 121 -13.81 -14.30 21.36
N ARG A 122 -14.57 -13.42 20.70
CA ARG A 122 -14.49 -13.25 19.25
C ARG A 122 -13.14 -12.71 18.79
N MET A 123 -12.53 -11.79 19.52
CA MET A 123 -11.17 -11.32 19.22
C MET A 123 -10.14 -12.45 19.28
N LEU A 124 -10.22 -13.32 20.27
CA LEU A 124 -9.30 -14.46 20.38
C LEU A 124 -9.48 -15.44 19.21
N LEU A 125 -10.72 -15.73 18.83
CA LEU A 125 -11.00 -16.56 17.66
C LEU A 125 -10.49 -15.93 16.36
N LEU A 126 -10.61 -14.59 16.21
CA LEU A 126 -10.11 -13.89 15.05
C LEU A 126 -8.59 -13.97 14.91
N VAL A 127 -7.84 -13.89 16.02
CA VAL A 127 -6.39 -14.09 16.02
C VAL A 127 -6.02 -15.50 15.55
N GLU A 128 -6.77 -16.51 16.00
CA GLU A 128 -6.57 -17.90 15.59
C GLU A 128 -6.94 -18.13 14.12
N GLU A 129 -8.12 -17.65 13.68
CA GLU A 129 -8.61 -17.74 12.30
C GLU A 129 -7.69 -17.01 11.30
N HIS A 130 -7.08 -15.88 11.73
CA HIS A 130 -6.21 -15.05 10.91
C HIS A 130 -4.72 -15.24 11.22
N SER A 131 -4.33 -16.38 11.75
CA SER A 131 -2.92 -16.71 12.01
C SER A 131 -2.02 -16.51 10.77
N GLN A 132 -2.57 -16.65 9.57
CA GLN A 132 -1.88 -16.40 8.31
C GLN A 132 -1.49 -14.93 8.09
N CYS A 133 -2.14 -13.99 8.79
CA CYS A 133 -1.83 -12.55 8.71
C CYS A 133 -0.81 -12.11 9.76
N VAL A 134 -0.42 -12.99 10.69
CA VAL A 134 0.54 -12.64 11.77
C VAL A 134 1.86 -12.20 11.17
N ASP A 135 2.36 -12.89 10.14
CA ASP A 135 3.63 -12.55 9.50
C ASP A 135 3.59 -11.16 8.86
N ALA A 136 2.47 -10.82 8.19
CA ALA A 136 2.26 -9.50 7.62
C ALA A 136 2.15 -8.41 8.71
N ILE A 137 1.48 -8.70 9.84
CA ILE A 137 1.38 -7.79 10.99
C ILE A 137 2.76 -7.57 11.61
N MET A 138 3.53 -8.64 11.83
CA MET A 138 4.88 -8.56 12.39
C MET A 138 5.82 -7.79 11.46
N ALA A 139 5.77 -8.06 10.14
CA ALA A 139 6.52 -7.30 9.14
C ALA A 139 6.16 -5.81 9.14
N PHE A 140 4.87 -5.48 9.24
CA PHE A 140 4.37 -4.10 9.34
C PHE A 140 4.92 -3.40 10.59
N LEU A 141 4.82 -4.04 11.77
CA LEU A 141 5.34 -3.50 13.02
C LEU A 141 6.85 -3.31 12.98
N HIS A 142 7.59 -4.27 12.41
CA HIS A 142 9.02 -4.15 12.21
C HIS A 142 9.38 -2.94 11.34
N LEU A 143 8.71 -2.77 10.21
CA LEU A 143 8.95 -1.64 9.30
C LEU A 143 8.61 -0.27 9.91
N LEU A 144 7.69 -0.18 10.88
CA LEU A 144 7.41 1.08 11.57
C LEU A 144 8.62 1.59 12.36
N THR A 145 9.48 0.71 12.83
CA THR A 145 10.68 1.04 13.64
C THR A 145 11.98 0.97 12.85
N ASP A 146 11.96 0.33 11.69
CA ASP A 146 13.14 0.16 10.84
C ASP A 146 13.44 1.41 10.00
N HIS A 147 14.72 1.63 9.66
CA HIS A 147 15.21 2.74 8.85
C HIS A 147 15.48 2.35 7.38
N SER A 148 14.95 1.19 6.96
CA SER A 148 14.99 0.76 5.56
C SER A 148 14.20 1.69 4.63
N LYS A 149 14.34 1.50 3.33
CA LYS A 149 13.55 2.24 2.32
C LYS A 149 12.06 1.94 2.48
N GLU A 150 11.72 0.69 2.71
CA GLU A 150 10.36 0.21 2.95
C GLU A 150 9.76 0.84 4.21
N GLY A 151 10.50 0.86 5.32
CA GLY A 151 10.06 1.49 6.56
C GLY A 151 9.84 3.00 6.44
N ASN A 152 10.74 3.70 5.73
CA ASN A 152 10.58 5.13 5.46
C ASN A 152 9.34 5.40 4.59
N LEU A 153 9.13 4.61 3.54
CA LEU A 153 7.96 4.74 2.66
C LEU A 153 6.66 4.43 3.41
N LEU A 154 6.65 3.41 4.27
CA LEU A 154 5.49 3.07 5.10
C LEU A 154 5.08 4.23 6.00
N ARG A 155 6.04 4.81 6.73
CA ARG A 155 5.78 5.98 7.62
C ARG A 155 5.29 7.18 6.83
N GLN A 156 5.86 7.45 5.66
CA GLN A 156 5.40 8.52 4.77
C GLN A 156 3.94 8.30 4.36
N ARG A 157 3.58 7.11 3.90
CA ARG A 157 2.20 6.78 3.49
C ARG A 157 1.20 6.95 4.63
N ILE A 158 1.56 6.52 5.84
CA ILE A 158 0.70 6.70 7.03
C ILE A 158 0.55 8.20 7.38
N ALA A 159 1.61 9.00 7.25
CA ALA A 159 1.54 10.44 7.51
C ALA A 159 0.66 11.16 6.49
N GLU A 160 0.82 10.87 5.20
CA GLU A 160 -0.02 11.42 4.13
C GLU A 160 -1.52 11.09 4.33
N GLN A 161 -1.82 9.91 4.86
CA GLN A 161 -3.18 9.51 5.16
C GLN A 161 -3.81 10.36 6.26
N LYS A 162 -3.05 10.70 7.31
CA LYS A 162 -3.52 11.55 8.41
C LYS A 162 -3.84 12.98 7.97
N GLU A 163 -3.14 13.50 6.96
CA GLU A 163 -3.37 14.83 6.42
C GLU A 163 -4.59 14.90 5.49
N ASN A 164 -4.93 13.81 4.81
CA ASN A 164 -5.94 13.77 3.76
C ASN A 164 -7.34 13.28 4.19
N GLY A 165 -7.55 12.88 5.43
CA GLY A 165 -8.85 12.45 5.90
C GLY A 165 -8.88 11.88 7.31
N PRO A 166 -10.08 11.66 7.89
CA PRO A 166 -10.21 10.95 9.15
C PRO A 166 -9.69 9.53 8.98
N VAL A 167 -8.68 9.20 9.76
CA VAL A 167 -8.16 7.83 9.84
C VAL A 167 -9.14 7.03 10.70
N ASP A 168 -10.18 6.47 10.10
CA ASP A 168 -10.95 5.39 10.72
C ASP A 168 -10.12 4.10 10.63
N LEU A 169 -9.04 4.06 11.39
CA LEU A 169 -8.24 2.84 11.63
C LEU A 169 -8.54 2.21 12.99
N LEU A 170 -9.53 2.74 13.74
CA LEU A 170 -9.96 2.17 15.03
C LEU A 170 -11.49 2.16 15.14
#